data_e4fc7643bbfa158258803c17e7b87e30
#
_entry.id   e4fc7643bbfa158258803c17e7b87e30
#
_cell.length_a   1.000
_cell.length_b   1.000
_cell.length_c   1.000
_cell.angle_alpha   90.00
_cell.angle_beta   90.00
_cell.angle_gamma   90.00
#
_symmetry.space_group_name_H-M   'P 1'
#
loop_
_entity.id
_entity.type
_entity.pdbx_description
1 polymer ?
#
loop_
_entity_poly.entity_id
_entity_poly.type
_entity_poly.pdbx_seq_one_letter_code
_entity_poly.pdbx_strand_id
1 'polypeptide(L)'
;IWDENKKVTGIIDVLNKRAYEMQGGKRVEIEVPEDKEAVITEFNDALKESVAETSEEFMERFFNGEDFTYAEMAQGLRQGVRELSIFPVLCGSAVAGMGSLMLLDNIVELLPSPEQGNYHKATLADGSTEEFVVSAGGVPSAFVFKTVSDQYGKYSFVKVLSGSITPDMTLVNARTGDNEKLGRLY
;
A
#
# COMPACT_ATOMS: atom_id res chain seq x y z
N ILE A 1 -11.21 -14.83 -15.15
CA ILE A 1 -11.50 -16.10 -15.87
C ILE A 1 -12.89 -16.56 -15.43
N TRP A 2 -13.71 -17.02 -16.35
CA TRP A 2 -15.04 -17.58 -16.07
C TRP A 2 -15.29 -18.87 -16.82
N ASP A 3 -16.13 -19.70 -16.26
CA ASP A 3 -16.58 -20.93 -16.88
C ASP A 3 -17.70 -20.71 -17.90
N GLU A 4 -18.19 -21.78 -18.51
CA GLU A 4 -19.28 -21.78 -19.49
C GLU A 4 -20.60 -21.20 -18.94
N ASN A 5 -20.78 -21.24 -17.61
CA ASN A 5 -21.95 -20.69 -16.92
C ASN A 5 -21.75 -19.23 -16.49
N LYS A 6 -20.70 -18.56 -16.95
CA LYS A 6 -20.32 -17.18 -16.58
C LYS A 6 -20.00 -17.03 -15.08
N LYS A 7 -19.64 -18.10 -14.39
CA LYS A 7 -19.14 -18.05 -13.01
C LYS A 7 -17.66 -17.74 -13.03
N VAL A 8 -17.22 -16.79 -12.23
CA VAL A 8 -15.80 -16.46 -12.08
C VAL A 8 -15.09 -17.62 -11.39
N THR A 9 -14.09 -18.20 -12.04
CA THR A 9 -13.30 -19.33 -11.56
C THR A 9 -11.86 -18.96 -11.27
N GLY A 10 -11.33 -17.92 -11.91
CA GLY A 10 -9.96 -17.51 -11.76
C GLY A 10 -9.74 -16.03 -11.94
N ILE A 11 -8.52 -15.60 -11.66
CA ILE A 11 -8.07 -14.22 -11.77
C ILE A 11 -6.70 -14.19 -12.47
N ILE A 12 -6.44 -13.13 -13.20
CA ILE A 12 -5.17 -12.94 -13.90
C ILE A 12 -4.43 -11.76 -13.29
N ASP A 13 -3.17 -11.96 -12.99
CA ASP A 13 -2.20 -10.94 -12.67
C ASP A 13 -1.55 -10.46 -13.97
N VAL A 14 -1.96 -9.29 -14.42
CA VAL A 14 -1.49 -8.69 -15.67
C VAL A 14 -0.03 -8.26 -15.57
N LEU A 15 0.43 -7.85 -14.39
CA LEU A 15 1.81 -7.42 -14.17
C LEU A 15 2.78 -8.60 -14.32
N ASN A 16 2.46 -9.74 -13.71
CA ASN A 16 3.25 -10.96 -13.77
C ASN A 16 2.91 -11.85 -14.97
N LYS A 17 1.82 -11.57 -15.69
CA LYS A 17 1.27 -12.41 -16.77
C LYS A 17 0.99 -13.85 -16.28
N ARG A 18 0.38 -13.98 -15.09
CA ARG A 18 0.06 -15.26 -14.45
C ARG A 18 -1.42 -15.37 -14.15
N ALA A 19 -1.92 -16.59 -14.20
CA ALA A 19 -3.31 -16.90 -13.88
C ALA A 19 -3.42 -17.77 -12.63
N TYR A 20 -4.46 -17.54 -11.84
CA TYR A 20 -4.69 -18.24 -10.59
C TYR A 20 -6.14 -18.64 -10.43
N GLU A 21 -6.36 -19.80 -9.82
CA GLU A 21 -7.65 -20.29 -9.36
C GLU A 21 -7.66 -20.54 -7.86
N MET A 22 -8.86 -20.60 -7.30
CA MET A 22 -9.05 -21.03 -5.92
C MET A 22 -9.47 -22.50 -5.88
N GLN A 23 -8.59 -23.34 -5.38
CA GLN A 23 -8.83 -24.79 -5.22
C GLN A 23 -8.73 -25.19 -3.75
N GLY A 24 -9.82 -25.65 -3.15
CA GLY A 24 -9.83 -26.04 -1.74
C GLY A 24 -9.44 -24.90 -0.78
N GLY A 25 -9.76 -23.65 -1.11
CA GLY A 25 -9.42 -22.47 -0.31
C GLY A 25 -7.96 -22.00 -0.46
N LYS A 26 -7.21 -22.57 -1.39
CA LYS A 26 -5.82 -22.17 -1.69
C LYS A 26 -5.72 -21.54 -3.08
N ARG A 27 -4.84 -20.54 -3.21
CA ARG A 27 -4.45 -19.97 -4.50
C ARG A 27 -3.55 -20.97 -5.22
N VAL A 28 -3.94 -21.40 -6.41
CA VAL A 28 -3.18 -22.30 -7.28
C VAL A 28 -2.90 -21.57 -8.58
N GLU A 29 -1.64 -21.56 -9.02
CA GLU A 29 -1.25 -21.02 -10.31
C GLU A 29 -1.66 -22.01 -11.41
N ILE A 30 -2.24 -21.50 -12.48
CA ILE A 30 -2.68 -22.24 -13.65
C ILE A 30 -2.05 -21.64 -14.91
N GLU A 31 -2.08 -22.37 -16.00
CA GLU A 31 -1.71 -21.84 -17.30
C GLU A 31 -2.68 -20.71 -17.72
N VAL A 32 -2.13 -19.67 -18.33
CA VAL A 32 -2.94 -18.58 -18.88
C VAL A 32 -3.78 -19.14 -20.02
N PRO A 33 -5.12 -18.95 -20.01
CA PRO A 33 -5.94 -19.41 -21.13
C PRO A 33 -5.56 -18.69 -22.43
N GLU A 34 -5.43 -19.43 -23.53
CA GLU A 34 -5.02 -18.90 -24.85
C GLU A 34 -5.88 -17.71 -25.31
N ASP A 35 -7.19 -17.76 -25.04
CA ASP A 35 -8.15 -16.69 -25.39
C ASP A 35 -7.95 -15.41 -24.58
N LYS A 36 -7.08 -15.40 -23.56
CA LYS A 36 -6.76 -14.25 -22.70
C LYS A 36 -5.40 -13.63 -23.00
N GLU A 37 -4.52 -14.28 -23.74
CA GLU A 37 -3.16 -13.81 -24.00
C GLU A 37 -3.13 -12.41 -24.66
N ALA A 38 -3.99 -12.19 -25.65
CA ALA A 38 -4.05 -10.90 -26.33
C ALA A 38 -4.49 -9.76 -25.37
N VAL A 39 -5.48 -10.01 -24.53
CA VAL A 39 -5.98 -9.06 -23.53
C VAL A 39 -4.93 -8.78 -22.46
N ILE A 40 -4.21 -9.81 -22.01
CA ILE A 40 -3.10 -9.65 -21.03
C ILE A 40 -2.00 -8.78 -21.63
N THR A 41 -1.65 -9.01 -22.89
CA THR A 41 -0.63 -8.19 -23.56
C THR A 41 -1.06 -6.73 -23.66
N GLU A 42 -2.28 -6.46 -24.10
CA GLU A 42 -2.84 -5.11 -24.19
C GLU A 42 -2.78 -4.38 -22.83
N PHE A 43 -3.24 -5.02 -21.75
CA PHE A 43 -3.20 -4.39 -20.41
C PHE A 43 -1.78 -4.28 -19.86
N ASN A 44 -0.89 -5.23 -20.14
CA ASN A 44 0.50 -5.14 -19.72
C ASN A 44 1.22 -3.99 -20.44
N ASP A 45 0.93 -3.77 -21.72
CA ASP A 45 1.50 -2.65 -22.48
C ASP A 45 0.96 -1.31 -21.95
N ALA A 46 -0.31 -1.21 -21.58
CA ALA A 46 -0.85 -0.04 -20.91
C ALA A 46 -0.19 0.23 -19.54
N LEU A 47 0.15 -0.85 -18.79
CA LEU A 47 0.92 -0.69 -17.55
C LEU A 47 2.34 -0.20 -17.83
N LYS A 48 3.01 -0.69 -18.88
CA LYS A 48 4.34 -0.21 -19.28
C LYS A 48 4.32 1.28 -19.63
N GLU A 49 3.31 1.73 -20.36
CA GLU A 49 3.13 3.15 -20.69
C GLU A 49 2.99 3.99 -19.41
N SER A 50 2.14 3.56 -18.47
CA SER A 50 1.96 4.22 -17.18
C SER A 50 3.25 4.25 -16.35
N VAL A 51 4.05 3.19 -16.38
CA VAL A 51 5.36 3.13 -15.72
C VAL A 51 6.35 4.07 -16.42
N ALA A 52 6.35 4.14 -17.75
CA ALA A 52 7.22 5.02 -18.50
C ALA A 52 7.03 6.49 -18.10
N GLU A 53 5.81 6.91 -17.81
CA GLU A 53 5.50 8.27 -17.38
C GLU A 53 6.07 8.64 -15.99
N THR A 54 6.56 7.67 -15.21
CA THR A 54 7.06 7.94 -13.86
C THR A 54 8.49 8.48 -13.80
N SER A 55 9.29 8.34 -14.85
CA SER A 55 10.63 8.91 -14.92
C SER A 55 11.11 9.11 -16.35
N GLU A 56 12.03 10.07 -16.55
CA GLU A 56 12.65 10.34 -17.85
C GLU A 56 13.40 9.10 -18.38
N GLU A 57 14.07 8.34 -17.51
CA GLU A 57 14.78 7.11 -17.86
C GLU A 57 13.84 6.05 -18.42
N PHE A 58 12.71 5.79 -17.71
CA PHE A 58 11.73 4.83 -18.19
C PHE A 58 11.06 5.30 -19.49
N MET A 59 10.81 6.59 -19.63
CA MET A 59 10.22 7.16 -20.84
C MET A 59 11.15 6.97 -22.06
N GLU A 60 12.45 7.25 -21.91
CA GLU A 60 13.43 7.05 -22.98
C GLU A 60 13.49 5.58 -23.43
N ARG A 61 13.57 4.67 -22.48
CA ARG A 61 13.60 3.21 -22.76
C ARG A 61 12.33 2.72 -23.43
N PHE A 62 11.17 3.22 -23.02
CA PHE A 62 9.89 2.88 -23.62
C PHE A 62 9.85 3.32 -25.10
N PHE A 63 10.29 4.52 -25.43
CA PHE A 63 10.35 5.00 -26.82
C PHE A 63 11.40 4.25 -27.66
N ASN A 64 12.45 3.72 -27.04
CA ASN A 64 13.42 2.87 -27.70
C ASN A 64 12.89 1.43 -27.93
N GLY A 65 11.70 1.10 -27.43
CA GLY A 65 11.10 -0.22 -27.56
C GLY A 65 11.72 -1.28 -26.62
N GLU A 66 12.35 -0.84 -25.52
CA GLU A 66 12.92 -1.74 -24.52
C GLU A 66 11.83 -2.29 -23.58
N ASP A 67 11.93 -3.56 -23.26
CA ASP A 67 11.07 -4.17 -22.26
C ASP A 67 11.53 -3.83 -20.83
N PHE A 68 10.55 -3.74 -19.93
CA PHE A 68 10.80 -3.60 -18.51
C PHE A 68 10.72 -4.94 -17.81
N THR A 69 11.65 -5.18 -16.91
CA THR A 69 11.58 -6.32 -15.99
C THR A 69 10.45 -6.13 -14.98
N TYR A 70 10.01 -7.22 -14.36
CA TYR A 70 9.02 -7.14 -13.28
C TYR A 70 9.44 -6.17 -12.16
N ALA A 71 10.72 -6.19 -11.77
CA ALA A 71 11.23 -5.32 -10.71
C ALA A 71 11.16 -3.83 -11.08
N GLU A 72 11.44 -3.49 -12.33
CA GLU A 72 11.34 -2.13 -12.87
C GLU A 72 9.87 -1.70 -12.96
N MET A 73 8.99 -2.57 -13.44
CA MET A 73 7.54 -2.31 -13.45
C MET A 73 7.02 -2.03 -12.03
N ALA A 74 7.36 -2.87 -11.07
CA ALA A 74 6.97 -2.68 -9.68
C ALA A 74 7.57 -1.40 -9.07
N GLN A 75 8.81 -1.04 -9.45
CA GLN A 75 9.44 0.22 -9.03
C GLN A 75 8.69 1.44 -9.56
N GLY A 76 8.39 1.48 -10.85
CA GLY A 76 7.64 2.58 -11.45
C GLY A 76 6.22 2.69 -10.90
N LEU A 77 5.52 1.56 -10.72
CA LEU A 77 4.20 1.54 -10.09
C LEU A 77 4.25 2.08 -8.65
N ARG A 78 5.23 1.68 -7.82
CA ARG A 78 5.42 2.23 -6.47
C ARG A 78 5.65 3.75 -6.49
N GLN A 79 6.46 4.22 -7.42
CA GLN A 79 6.71 5.66 -7.58
C GLN A 79 5.42 6.39 -7.94
N GLY A 80 4.69 5.93 -8.97
CA GLY A 80 3.44 6.54 -9.37
C GLY A 80 2.36 6.52 -8.29
N VAL A 81 2.27 5.43 -7.51
CA VAL A 81 1.36 5.35 -6.34
C VAL A 81 1.74 6.38 -5.27
N ARG A 82 3.02 6.51 -4.96
CA ARG A 82 3.52 7.48 -3.98
C ARG A 82 3.27 8.93 -4.41
N GLU A 83 3.40 9.21 -5.70
CA GLU A 83 3.19 10.54 -6.29
C GLU A 83 1.73 10.84 -6.62
N LEU A 84 0.83 9.87 -6.39
CA LEU A 84 -0.60 9.95 -6.70
C LEU A 84 -0.88 10.15 -8.19
N SER A 85 0.00 9.70 -9.06
CA SER A 85 -0.17 9.68 -10.51
C SER A 85 -0.74 8.35 -11.02
N ILE A 86 -0.53 7.25 -10.27
CA ILE A 86 -1.03 5.91 -10.60
C ILE A 86 -1.93 5.38 -9.48
N PHE A 87 -3.08 4.82 -9.84
CA PHE A 87 -4.04 4.21 -8.92
C PHE A 87 -4.29 2.76 -9.36
N PRO A 88 -3.60 1.78 -8.74
CA PRO A 88 -3.79 0.36 -9.06
C PRO A 88 -5.23 -0.09 -8.80
N VAL A 89 -5.83 -0.78 -9.76
CA VAL A 89 -7.16 -1.36 -9.63
C VAL A 89 -7.05 -2.88 -9.59
N LEU A 90 -7.59 -3.47 -8.53
CA LEU A 90 -7.62 -4.91 -8.35
C LEU A 90 -9.05 -5.41 -8.27
N CYS A 91 -9.27 -6.60 -8.81
CA CYS A 91 -10.56 -7.29 -8.77
C CYS A 91 -10.49 -8.48 -7.80
N GLY A 92 -11.60 -8.79 -7.17
CA GLY A 92 -11.65 -9.95 -6.30
C GLY A 92 -13.07 -10.26 -5.81
N SER A 93 -13.21 -11.39 -5.14
CA SER A 93 -14.44 -11.79 -4.45
C SER A 93 -14.09 -12.19 -3.03
N ALA A 94 -14.48 -11.37 -2.05
CA ALA A 94 -14.25 -11.66 -0.63
C ALA A 94 -14.94 -12.96 -0.20
N VAL A 95 -16.15 -13.22 -0.70
CA VAL A 95 -16.92 -14.44 -0.34
C VAL A 95 -16.25 -15.70 -0.88
N ALA A 96 -15.69 -15.66 -2.09
CA ALA A 96 -14.96 -16.78 -2.68
C ALA A 96 -13.49 -16.84 -2.25
N GLY A 97 -12.98 -15.84 -1.53
CA GLY A 97 -11.56 -15.70 -1.20
C GLY A 97 -10.66 -15.41 -2.42
N MET A 98 -11.26 -15.18 -3.60
CA MET A 98 -10.55 -14.97 -4.85
C MET A 98 -9.95 -13.56 -4.88
N GLY A 99 -8.67 -13.44 -5.21
CA GLY A 99 -7.96 -12.17 -5.30
C GLY A 99 -7.49 -11.62 -3.95
N SER A 100 -7.93 -12.15 -2.81
CA SER A 100 -7.57 -11.63 -1.47
C SER A 100 -6.06 -11.66 -1.22
N LEU A 101 -5.37 -12.75 -1.57
CA LEU A 101 -3.91 -12.84 -1.43
C LEU A 101 -3.20 -11.91 -2.40
N MET A 102 -3.70 -11.77 -3.63
CA MET A 102 -3.13 -10.80 -4.59
C MET A 102 -3.27 -9.36 -4.10
N LEU A 103 -4.40 -9.02 -3.47
CA LEU A 103 -4.57 -7.71 -2.84
C LEU A 103 -3.52 -7.47 -1.75
N LEU A 104 -3.28 -8.46 -0.88
CA LEU A 104 -2.26 -8.36 0.17
C LEU A 104 -0.85 -8.24 -0.40
N ASP A 105 -0.52 -9.04 -1.42
CA ASP A 105 0.76 -8.97 -2.11
C ASP A 105 0.98 -7.56 -2.72
N ASN A 106 -0.04 -7.02 -3.40
CA ASN A 106 0.03 -5.68 -4.00
C ASN A 106 0.09 -4.56 -2.95
N ILE A 107 -0.58 -4.70 -1.79
CA ILE A 107 -0.44 -3.75 -0.68
C ILE A 107 1.02 -3.69 -0.21
N VAL A 108 1.65 -4.85 -0.01
CA VAL A 108 3.05 -4.92 0.43
C VAL A 108 4.01 -4.40 -0.63
N GLU A 109 3.72 -4.67 -1.90
CA GLU A 109 4.63 -4.34 -2.99
C GLU A 109 4.49 -2.91 -3.51
N LEU A 110 3.29 -2.39 -3.63
CA LEU A 110 3.04 -1.13 -4.31
C LEU A 110 2.81 0.07 -3.37
N LEU A 111 2.28 -0.17 -2.16
CA LEU A 111 2.02 0.95 -1.26
C LEU A 111 3.28 1.40 -0.51
N PRO A 112 3.48 2.71 -0.33
CA PRO A 112 4.62 3.22 0.41
C PRO A 112 4.53 2.85 1.89
N SER A 113 5.67 2.51 2.49
CA SER A 113 5.77 2.45 3.95
C SER A 113 5.64 3.86 4.56
N PRO A 114 5.37 3.98 5.87
CA PRO A 114 5.35 5.28 6.54
C PRO A 114 6.65 6.08 6.36
N GLU A 115 7.80 5.42 6.28
CA GLU A 115 9.12 6.06 6.05
C GLU A 115 9.30 6.55 4.61
N GLN A 116 8.59 5.95 3.66
CA GLN A 116 8.61 6.31 2.24
C GLN A 116 7.50 7.30 1.87
N GLY A 117 6.59 7.57 2.79
CA GLY A 117 5.47 8.48 2.60
C GLY A 117 5.89 9.96 2.55
N ASN A 118 4.91 10.82 2.38
CA ASN A 118 5.11 12.25 2.41
C ASN A 118 5.56 12.70 3.81
N TYR A 119 6.36 13.77 3.85
CA TYR A 119 6.79 14.38 5.09
C TYR A 119 5.59 14.84 5.92
N HIS A 120 5.65 14.59 7.21
CA HIS A 120 4.71 15.19 8.15
C HIS A 120 5.17 16.58 8.54
N LYS A 121 4.23 17.49 8.67
CA LYS A 121 4.48 18.85 9.15
C LYS A 121 4.11 18.93 10.63
N ALA A 122 5.05 19.40 11.44
CA ALA A 122 4.83 19.70 12.85
C ALA A 122 4.82 21.21 13.05
N THR A 123 3.90 21.70 13.86
CA THR A 123 3.92 23.09 14.32
C THR A 123 4.70 23.16 15.63
N LEU A 124 5.76 23.94 15.65
CA LEU A 124 6.59 24.16 16.82
C LEU A 124 5.92 25.13 17.81
N ALA A 125 6.47 25.22 19.01
CA ALA A 125 5.93 26.09 20.07
C ALA A 125 5.93 27.59 19.72
N ASP A 126 6.81 28.01 18.82
CA ASP A 126 6.89 29.39 18.30
C ASP A 126 5.92 29.66 17.15
N GLY A 127 5.11 28.67 16.74
CA GLY A 127 4.16 28.73 15.63
C GLY A 127 4.76 28.46 14.25
N SER A 128 6.06 28.25 14.14
CA SER A 128 6.71 27.84 12.89
C SER A 128 6.34 26.41 12.51
N THR A 129 6.48 26.07 11.23
CA THR A 129 6.22 24.71 10.73
C THR A 129 7.53 24.07 10.29
N GLU A 130 7.79 22.87 10.78
CA GLU A 130 8.94 22.07 10.40
C GLU A 130 8.47 20.75 9.78
N GLU A 131 9.17 20.31 8.74
CA GLU A 131 8.98 18.98 8.17
C GLU A 131 9.85 17.97 8.90
N PHE A 132 9.26 16.87 9.30
CA PHE A 132 10.02 15.78 9.93
C PHE A 132 9.86 14.46 9.19
N VAL A 133 10.94 13.70 9.18
CA VAL A 133 10.97 12.36 8.59
C VAL A 133 10.44 11.36 9.59
N VAL A 134 9.52 10.54 9.15
CA VAL A 134 9.03 9.39 9.94
C VAL A 134 10.15 8.37 10.06
N SER A 135 10.54 8.03 11.28
CA SER A 135 11.60 7.06 11.56
C SER A 135 11.34 6.35 12.88
N ALA A 136 11.59 5.04 12.93
CA ALA A 136 11.45 4.26 14.17
C ALA A 136 12.44 4.71 15.29
N GLY A 137 13.56 5.31 14.91
CA GLY A 137 14.55 5.88 15.84
C GLY A 137 14.35 7.37 16.14
N GLY A 138 13.31 7.98 15.59
CA GLY A 138 13.03 9.42 15.77
C GLY A 138 12.45 9.76 17.14
N VAL A 139 12.11 11.03 17.31
CA VAL A 139 11.43 11.53 18.51
C VAL A 139 10.04 10.91 18.60
N PRO A 140 9.66 10.28 19.74
CA PRO A 140 8.35 9.66 19.89
C PRO A 140 7.22 10.69 19.70
N SER A 141 6.41 10.43 18.69
CA SER A 141 5.23 11.25 18.41
C SER A 141 4.05 10.39 17.96
N ALA A 142 2.87 10.75 18.40
CA ALA A 142 1.65 10.02 18.09
C ALA A 142 0.46 10.95 17.89
N PHE A 143 -0.46 10.51 17.06
CA PHE A 143 -1.73 11.17 16.82
C PHE A 143 -2.87 10.32 17.36
N VAL A 144 -3.66 10.88 18.29
CA VAL A 144 -4.87 10.24 18.80
C VAL A 144 -5.99 10.49 17.79
N PHE A 145 -6.43 9.44 17.10
CA PHE A 145 -7.46 9.56 16.06
C PHE A 145 -8.84 9.08 16.50
N LYS A 146 -8.94 8.35 17.62
CA LYS A 146 -10.19 7.84 18.16
C LYS A 146 -10.11 7.62 19.66
N THR A 147 -11.18 7.93 20.37
CA THR A 147 -11.37 7.54 21.77
C THR A 147 -12.69 6.80 21.92
N VAL A 148 -12.66 5.69 22.62
CA VAL A 148 -13.83 4.84 22.94
C VAL A 148 -13.91 4.70 24.44
N SER A 149 -15.11 4.78 24.98
CA SER A 149 -15.38 4.50 26.39
C SER A 149 -16.38 3.34 26.50
N ASP A 150 -16.06 2.36 27.31
CA ASP A 150 -16.92 1.23 27.63
C ASP A 150 -16.99 1.01 29.15
N GLN A 151 -17.59 -0.10 29.56
CA GLN A 151 -17.72 -0.47 30.98
C GLN A 151 -16.37 -0.76 31.67
N TYR A 152 -15.30 -0.98 30.91
CA TYR A 152 -13.97 -1.29 31.45
C TYR A 152 -13.04 -0.07 31.46
N GLY A 153 -13.42 1.01 30.81
CA GLY A 153 -12.63 2.24 30.83
C GLY A 153 -12.65 3.02 29.53
N LYS A 154 -11.71 3.96 29.44
CA LYS A 154 -11.50 4.82 28.28
C LYS A 154 -10.22 4.42 27.56
N TYR A 155 -10.34 4.16 26.25
CA TYR A 155 -9.25 3.75 25.39
C TYR A 155 -9.01 4.82 24.31
N SER A 156 -7.77 5.22 24.16
CA SER A 156 -7.36 6.11 23.07
C SER A 156 -6.62 5.31 22.01
N PHE A 157 -7.12 5.35 20.79
CA PHE A 157 -6.45 4.76 19.62
C PHE A 157 -5.49 5.77 19.04
N VAL A 158 -4.24 5.35 18.90
CA VAL A 158 -3.15 6.23 18.45
C VAL A 158 -2.48 5.67 17.21
N LYS A 159 -2.09 6.58 16.31
CA LYS A 159 -1.16 6.30 15.22
C LYS A 159 0.21 6.85 15.63
N VAL A 160 1.21 5.98 15.74
CA VAL A 160 2.59 6.39 15.96
C VAL A 160 3.10 7.01 14.66
N LEU A 161 3.54 8.26 14.73
CA LEU A 161 4.04 9.02 13.59
C LEU A 161 5.56 8.95 13.48
N SER A 162 6.27 8.93 14.60
CA SER A 162 7.72 8.79 14.66
C SER A 162 8.14 8.19 16.00
N GLY A 163 9.34 7.64 16.04
CA GLY A 163 9.88 7.00 17.23
C GLY A 163 9.15 5.71 17.62
N SER A 164 9.35 5.33 18.87
CA SER A 164 8.70 4.16 19.47
C SER A 164 7.98 4.55 20.76
N ILE A 165 6.82 3.96 21.00
CA ILE A 165 6.01 4.20 22.19
C ILE A 165 6.03 2.94 23.06
N THR A 166 6.33 3.12 24.35
CA THR A 166 6.36 2.05 25.33
C THR A 166 5.39 2.34 26.48
N PRO A 167 4.94 1.31 27.22
CA PRO A 167 4.19 1.52 28.46
C PRO A 167 4.96 2.41 29.42
N ASP A 168 4.24 3.14 30.26
CA ASP A 168 4.77 4.08 31.26
C ASP A 168 5.59 5.28 30.72
N MET A 169 5.75 5.41 29.41
CA MET A 169 6.34 6.61 28.79
C MET A 169 5.48 7.83 29.08
N THR A 170 6.13 8.98 29.23
CA THR A 170 5.45 10.27 29.35
C THR A 170 5.62 11.06 28.07
N LEU A 171 4.50 11.48 27.48
CA LEU A 171 4.45 12.33 26.30
C LEU A 171 3.81 13.67 26.65
N VAL A 172 4.13 14.70 25.88
CA VAL A 172 3.52 16.02 26.02
C VAL A 172 2.29 16.10 25.12
N ASN A 173 1.15 16.47 25.69
CA ASN A 173 -0.03 16.77 24.88
C ASN A 173 0.17 18.12 24.19
N ALA A 174 0.36 18.12 22.88
CA ALA A 174 0.66 19.32 22.11
C ALA A 174 -0.46 20.38 22.17
N ARG A 175 -1.71 20.00 22.50
CA ARG A 175 -2.84 20.93 22.61
C ARG A 175 -2.90 21.67 23.96
N THR A 176 -2.56 20.95 25.05
CA THR A 176 -2.68 21.51 26.42
C THR A 176 -1.33 21.88 27.02
N GLY A 177 -0.23 21.35 26.52
CA GLY A 177 1.10 21.47 27.10
C GLY A 177 1.36 20.54 28.29
N ASP A 178 0.38 19.74 28.68
CA ASP A 178 0.48 18.87 29.86
C ASP A 178 1.25 17.58 29.55
N ASN A 179 1.91 17.08 30.58
CA ASN A 179 2.53 15.77 30.55
C ASN A 179 1.50 14.67 30.76
N GLU A 180 1.39 13.74 29.81
CA GLU A 180 0.51 12.58 29.92
C GLU A 180 1.34 11.30 30.00
N LYS A 181 1.19 10.58 31.13
CA LYS A 181 1.80 9.27 31.30
C LYS A 181 0.95 8.21 30.59
N LEU A 182 1.57 7.46 29.69
CA LEU A 182 0.90 6.33 29.03
C LEU A 182 0.69 5.18 30.00
N GLY A 183 -0.48 4.58 29.93
CA GLY A 183 -0.79 3.39 30.66
C GLY A 183 -0.39 2.12 29.87
N ARG A 184 -1.23 1.10 30.00
CA ARG A 184 -1.04 -0.16 29.28
C ARG A 184 -1.30 0.03 27.79
N LEU A 185 -0.44 -0.54 26.96
CA LEU A 185 -0.60 -0.63 25.50
C LEU A 185 -1.18 -2.02 25.14
N TYR A 186 -2.05 -2.03 24.12
CA TYR A 186 -2.74 -3.23 23.65
C TYR A 186 -2.47 -3.44 22.15
#